data_c5bf46369377376185fafe2ff127aee8
#
_entry.id   c5bf46369377376185fafe2ff127aee8
#
_cell.length_a   1.000
_cell.length_b   1.000
_cell.length_c   1.000
_cell.angle_alpha   90.00
_cell.angle_beta   90.00
_cell.angle_gamma   90.00
#
_symmetry.space_group_name_H-M   'P 1'
#
loop_
_entity.id
_entity.type
_entity.pdbx_description
1 polymer ?
#
loop_
_entity_poly.entity_id
_entity_poly.type
_entity_poly.pdbx_seq_one_letter_code
_entity_poly.pdbx_strand_id
1 'polypeptide(L)'
;LLQIPKILYRIYSENKQLDSIINDFKIDGIISDNRYGLYSKKIPSVFITHQLEIQSKYLKKLIQKINYYFINKFTKCWIPDYPKDGLAGDLSHPKKNQLNHEYIGPLSRFVIKPSNLKYDIIALVSGPEPQRSIFENLLIKALKDKTLKSLLLQGKPGKKFSKKINNLTIISHLKGPELNQAILDSNIIICRSGYSTIMDLITL
;
A
#
# COMPACT_ATOMS: atom_id res chain seq x y z
N LEU A 1 -12.69 20.61 -2.31
CA LEU A 1 -14.13 20.67 -1.99
C LEU A 1 -15.00 20.21 -3.16
N LEU A 2 -14.70 20.58 -4.41
CA LEU A 2 -15.47 20.22 -5.62
C LEU A 2 -15.55 18.71 -5.91
N GLN A 3 -14.68 17.88 -5.34
CA GLN A 3 -14.70 16.42 -5.56
C GLN A 3 -15.52 15.63 -4.53
N ILE A 4 -15.92 16.24 -3.42
CA ILE A 4 -16.68 15.55 -2.35
C ILE A 4 -18.00 14.95 -2.86
N PRO A 5 -18.87 15.67 -3.61
CA PRO A 5 -20.10 15.08 -4.13
C PRO A 5 -19.84 13.85 -5.02
N LYS A 6 -18.79 13.91 -5.84
CA LYS A 6 -18.40 12.78 -6.72
C LYS A 6 -17.93 11.57 -5.94
N ILE A 7 -17.20 11.78 -4.84
CA ILE A 7 -16.74 10.71 -3.95
C ILE A 7 -17.95 10.08 -3.25
N LEU A 8 -18.84 10.86 -2.69
CA LEU A 8 -20.05 10.37 -2.02
C LEU A 8 -20.96 9.60 -2.98
N TYR A 9 -21.13 10.09 -4.20
CA TYR A 9 -21.89 9.37 -5.24
C TYR A 9 -21.25 8.02 -5.58
N ARG A 10 -19.93 7.96 -5.71
CA ARG A 10 -19.20 6.70 -5.95
C ARG A 10 -19.38 5.71 -4.80
N ILE A 11 -19.24 6.15 -3.56
CA ILE A 11 -19.45 5.32 -2.37
C ILE A 11 -20.88 4.73 -2.39
N TYR A 12 -21.88 5.55 -2.69
CA TYR A 12 -23.27 5.12 -2.80
C TYR A 12 -23.48 4.10 -3.93
N SER A 13 -22.92 4.39 -5.11
CA SER A 13 -23.03 3.50 -6.29
C SER A 13 -22.36 2.14 -6.04
N GLU A 14 -21.18 2.13 -5.42
CA GLU A 14 -20.49 0.89 -5.02
C GLU A 14 -21.33 0.08 -4.04
N ASN A 15 -21.91 0.73 -3.03
CA ASN A 15 -22.72 0.06 -2.03
C ASN A 15 -24.00 -0.55 -2.64
N LYS A 16 -24.64 0.13 -3.58
CA LYS A 16 -25.81 -0.38 -4.29
C LYS A 16 -25.48 -1.63 -5.14
N GLN A 17 -24.32 -1.65 -5.81
CA GLN A 17 -23.89 -2.81 -6.60
C GLN A 17 -23.50 -4.00 -5.72
N LEU A 18 -23.04 -3.74 -4.51
CA LEU A 18 -22.60 -4.78 -3.59
C LEU A 18 -23.72 -5.76 -3.23
N ASP A 19 -24.94 -5.30 -3.08
CA ASP A 19 -26.08 -6.18 -2.74
C ASP A 19 -26.35 -7.24 -3.80
N SER A 20 -26.24 -6.92 -5.09
CA SER A 20 -26.36 -7.94 -6.16
C SER A 20 -25.17 -8.90 -6.12
N ILE A 21 -23.96 -8.41 -5.94
CA ILE A 21 -22.76 -9.25 -5.85
C ILE A 21 -22.87 -10.25 -4.68
N ILE A 22 -23.32 -9.80 -3.51
CA ILE A 22 -23.52 -10.68 -2.35
C ILE A 22 -24.49 -11.82 -2.68
N ASN A 23 -25.62 -11.51 -3.33
CA ASN A 23 -26.64 -12.48 -3.67
C ASN A 23 -26.20 -13.43 -4.79
N ASP A 24 -25.60 -12.89 -5.87
CA ASP A 24 -25.19 -13.64 -7.05
C ASP A 24 -24.06 -14.63 -6.75
N PHE A 25 -23.12 -14.23 -5.90
CA PHE A 25 -21.93 -15.03 -5.53
C PHE A 25 -22.04 -15.70 -4.16
N LYS A 26 -23.16 -15.54 -3.42
CA LYS A 26 -23.38 -16.09 -2.07
C LYS A 26 -22.23 -15.80 -1.12
N ILE A 27 -21.84 -14.52 -1.03
CA ILE A 27 -20.71 -14.07 -0.24
C ILE A 27 -21.10 -14.04 1.25
N ASP A 28 -20.27 -14.62 2.13
CA ASP A 28 -20.48 -14.70 3.58
C ASP A 28 -19.79 -13.59 4.37
N GLY A 29 -18.83 -12.88 3.77
CA GLY A 29 -18.09 -11.78 4.41
C GLY A 29 -17.36 -10.92 3.41
N ILE A 30 -17.03 -9.68 3.81
CA ILE A 30 -16.38 -8.69 2.95
C ILE A 30 -15.14 -8.18 3.64
N ILE A 31 -14.03 -8.13 2.92
CA ILE A 31 -12.83 -7.41 3.32
C ILE A 31 -12.59 -6.27 2.32
N SER A 32 -12.60 -5.04 2.80
CA SER A 32 -12.47 -3.84 1.98
C SER A 32 -11.17 -3.11 2.29
N ASP A 33 -10.25 -3.08 1.32
CA ASP A 33 -9.02 -2.30 1.41
C ASP A 33 -9.31 -0.85 0.99
N ASN A 34 -9.49 -0.01 1.99
CA ASN A 34 -9.66 1.45 1.89
C ASN A 34 -10.78 1.93 0.93
N ARG A 35 -11.85 1.12 0.72
CA ARG A 35 -13.02 1.46 -0.11
C ARG A 35 -14.27 1.56 0.75
N TYR A 36 -14.74 2.77 0.99
CA TYR A 36 -15.86 3.08 1.90
C TYR A 36 -17.22 2.54 1.45
N GLY A 37 -17.42 2.24 0.17
CA GLY A 37 -18.70 1.74 -0.35
C GLY A 37 -18.97 0.26 -0.09
N LEU A 38 -17.96 -0.53 0.28
CA LEU A 38 -18.05 -1.98 0.38
C LEU A 38 -18.45 -2.47 1.79
N TYR A 39 -19.41 -1.82 2.43
CA TYR A 39 -19.98 -2.28 3.70
C TYR A 39 -21.35 -2.95 3.48
N SER A 40 -21.69 -3.89 4.35
CA SER A 40 -23.00 -4.56 4.36
C SER A 40 -23.60 -4.57 5.76
N LYS A 41 -24.94 -4.52 5.83
CA LYS A 41 -25.70 -4.78 7.06
C LYS A 41 -26.17 -6.23 7.16
N LYS A 42 -26.06 -7.02 6.07
CA LYS A 42 -26.56 -8.39 5.96
C LYS A 42 -25.49 -9.42 6.35
N ILE A 43 -24.22 -9.12 6.06
CA ILE A 43 -23.08 -9.99 6.31
C ILE A 43 -21.93 -9.19 6.96
N PRO A 44 -21.03 -9.85 7.68
CA PRO A 44 -19.87 -9.19 8.26
C PRO A 44 -19.04 -8.47 7.19
N SER A 45 -18.62 -7.25 7.50
CA SER A 45 -17.74 -6.47 6.62
C SER A 45 -16.62 -5.82 7.43
N VAL A 46 -15.39 -5.96 6.94
CA VAL A 46 -14.17 -5.43 7.56
C VAL A 46 -13.57 -4.37 6.67
N PHE A 47 -13.20 -3.25 7.26
CA PHE A 47 -12.46 -2.18 6.59
C PHE A 47 -10.99 -2.25 6.97
N ILE A 48 -10.08 -2.32 6.01
CA ILE A 48 -8.64 -2.28 6.26
C ILE A 48 -8.13 -0.90 5.94
N THR A 49 -7.46 -0.26 6.90
CA THR A 49 -6.75 0.99 6.67
C THR A 49 -5.71 1.27 7.76
N HIS A 50 -4.60 1.90 7.38
CA HIS A 50 -3.63 2.50 8.29
C HIS A 50 -3.83 4.02 8.46
N GLN A 51 -4.82 4.61 7.76
CA GLN A 51 -5.07 6.05 7.74
C GLN A 51 -6.34 6.40 8.52
N LEU A 52 -6.31 6.23 9.83
CA LEU A 52 -7.41 6.59 10.71
C LEU A 52 -7.42 8.08 11.02
N GLU A 53 -6.25 8.66 11.30
CA GLU A 53 -6.12 10.10 11.55
C GLU A 53 -5.79 10.85 10.25
N ILE A 54 -6.69 11.75 9.85
CA ILE A 54 -6.52 12.53 8.62
C ILE A 54 -5.56 13.70 8.85
N GLN A 55 -4.50 13.76 8.06
CA GLN A 55 -3.57 14.87 8.02
C GLN A 55 -4.00 15.88 6.94
N SER A 56 -4.75 16.90 7.32
CA SER A 56 -5.21 17.96 6.42
C SER A 56 -4.97 19.33 7.05
N LYS A 57 -4.50 20.28 6.22
CA LYS A 57 -4.33 21.69 6.63
C LYS A 57 -5.67 22.40 6.86
N TYR A 58 -6.70 22.00 6.09
CA TYR A 58 -8.01 22.64 6.12
C TYR A 58 -9.09 21.61 6.43
N LEU A 59 -10.12 22.02 7.19
CA LEU A 59 -11.29 21.22 7.51
C LEU A 59 -10.98 19.83 8.14
N LYS A 60 -9.82 19.67 8.80
CA LYS A 60 -9.38 18.40 9.41
C LYS A 60 -10.50 17.73 10.22
N LYS A 61 -11.17 18.48 11.12
CA LYS A 61 -12.24 17.95 11.98
C LYS A 61 -13.43 17.40 11.18
N LEU A 62 -13.84 18.11 10.10
CA LEU A 62 -14.96 17.69 9.26
C LEU A 62 -14.61 16.44 8.47
N ILE A 63 -13.43 16.43 7.83
CA ILE A 63 -12.96 15.28 7.05
C ILE A 63 -12.77 14.06 7.96
N GLN A 64 -12.24 14.26 9.17
CA GLN A 64 -12.10 13.21 10.18
C GLN A 64 -13.45 12.63 10.60
N LYS A 65 -14.47 13.48 10.82
CA LYS A 65 -15.83 13.03 11.14
C LYS A 65 -16.45 12.21 10.01
N ILE A 66 -16.26 12.63 8.77
CA ILE A 66 -16.73 11.89 7.58
C ILE A 66 -16.00 10.54 7.46
N ASN A 67 -14.67 10.52 7.67
CA ASN A 67 -13.89 9.29 7.66
C ASN A 67 -14.44 8.28 8.67
N TYR A 68 -14.59 8.68 9.93
CA TYR A 68 -15.11 7.82 10.99
C TYR A 68 -16.57 7.39 10.73
N TYR A 69 -17.41 8.27 10.18
CA TYR A 69 -18.78 7.93 9.81
C TYR A 69 -18.83 6.76 8.83
N PHE A 70 -17.96 6.74 7.81
CA PHE A 70 -17.93 5.64 6.85
C PHE A 70 -17.28 4.38 7.42
N ILE A 71 -16.20 4.49 8.17
CA ILE A 71 -15.55 3.35 8.82
C ILE A 71 -16.52 2.65 9.79
N ASN A 72 -17.31 3.41 10.55
CA ASN A 72 -18.30 2.85 11.49
C ASN A 72 -19.50 2.15 10.82
N LYS A 73 -19.59 2.17 9.50
CA LYS A 73 -20.59 1.33 8.78
C LYS A 73 -20.14 -0.12 8.63
N PHE A 74 -18.87 -0.39 8.80
CA PHE A 74 -18.31 -1.74 8.80
C PHE A 74 -18.43 -2.40 10.17
N THR A 75 -18.46 -3.71 10.19
CA THR A 75 -18.52 -4.51 11.42
C THR A 75 -17.27 -4.26 12.28
N LYS A 76 -16.12 -4.15 11.64
CA LYS A 76 -14.82 -3.92 12.27
C LYS A 76 -13.85 -3.18 11.34
N CYS A 77 -12.92 -2.44 11.92
CA CYS A 77 -11.77 -1.87 11.20
C CYS A 77 -10.50 -2.63 11.59
N TRP A 78 -9.80 -3.21 10.61
CA TRP A 78 -8.48 -3.80 10.80
C TRP A 78 -7.41 -2.79 10.45
N ILE A 79 -6.47 -2.64 11.39
CA ILE A 79 -5.33 -1.72 11.23
C ILE A 79 -4.08 -2.57 10.98
N PRO A 80 -3.51 -2.54 9.78
CA PRO A 80 -2.30 -3.29 9.46
C PRO A 80 -1.06 -2.57 10.01
N ASP A 81 -0.99 -2.46 11.33
CA ASP A 81 0.07 -1.78 12.09
C ASP A 81 0.19 -2.39 13.49
N TYR A 82 1.14 -1.92 14.28
CA TYR A 82 1.29 -2.28 15.69
C TYR A 82 0.53 -1.30 16.60
N PRO A 83 -0.02 -1.77 17.74
CA PRO A 83 -0.74 -0.91 18.69
C PRO A 83 0.18 0.05 19.45
N LYS A 84 1.48 -0.23 19.51
CA LYS A 84 2.54 0.62 20.04
C LYS A 84 3.67 0.70 19.03
N ASP A 85 4.31 1.86 18.94
CA ASP A 85 5.43 2.10 18.01
C ASP A 85 5.11 1.74 16.55
N GLY A 86 3.89 2.12 16.12
CA GLY A 86 3.38 1.79 14.78
C GLY A 86 4.16 2.43 13.64
N LEU A 87 4.21 1.71 12.51
CA LEU A 87 4.93 2.10 11.30
C LEU A 87 4.37 3.36 10.63
N ALA A 88 3.06 3.58 10.78
CA ALA A 88 2.37 4.76 10.25
C ALA A 88 2.34 5.95 11.24
N GLY A 89 2.92 5.80 12.42
CA GLY A 89 2.91 6.81 13.48
C GLY A 89 1.47 7.24 13.84
N ASP A 90 1.24 8.53 13.99
CA ASP A 90 -0.08 9.07 14.36
C ASP A 90 -1.22 8.71 13.38
N LEU A 91 -0.91 8.33 12.15
CA LEU A 91 -1.94 8.04 11.14
C LEU A 91 -2.80 6.82 11.51
N SER A 92 -2.20 5.80 12.09
CA SER A 92 -2.85 4.54 12.47
C SER A 92 -3.38 4.54 13.91
N HIS A 93 -3.09 5.58 14.70
CA HIS A 93 -3.46 5.66 16.11
C HIS A 93 -4.59 6.67 16.34
N PRO A 94 -5.85 6.22 16.46
CA PRO A 94 -6.98 7.11 16.67
C PRO A 94 -6.89 7.74 18.07
N LYS A 95 -6.98 9.07 18.13
CA LYS A 95 -6.93 9.84 19.39
C LYS A 95 -8.14 9.63 20.28
N LYS A 96 -9.23 9.10 19.74
CA LYS A 96 -10.47 8.81 20.46
C LYS A 96 -10.91 7.40 20.11
N ASN A 97 -11.31 6.64 21.11
CA ASN A 97 -11.83 5.28 20.93
C ASN A 97 -13.26 5.30 20.39
N GLN A 98 -13.45 5.78 19.15
CA GLN A 98 -14.74 5.94 18.46
C GLN A 98 -14.98 4.87 17.38
N LEU A 99 -14.04 3.95 17.19
CA LEU A 99 -14.08 2.91 16.16
C LEU A 99 -13.98 1.53 16.79
N ASN A 100 -14.77 0.60 16.32
CA ASN A 100 -14.54 -0.82 16.59
C ASN A 100 -13.36 -1.30 15.74
N HIS A 101 -12.15 -1.27 16.28
CA HIS A 101 -10.93 -1.55 15.55
C HIS A 101 -10.05 -2.62 16.24
N GLU A 102 -9.17 -3.19 15.44
CA GLU A 102 -8.18 -4.18 15.87
C GLU A 102 -6.88 -3.99 15.07
N TYR A 103 -5.75 -4.03 15.76
CA TYR A 103 -4.44 -4.07 15.13
C TYR A 103 -4.10 -5.51 14.74
N ILE A 104 -3.84 -5.73 13.45
CA ILE A 104 -3.58 -7.07 12.89
C ILE A 104 -2.11 -7.29 12.55
N GLY A 105 -1.25 -6.32 12.88
CA GLY A 105 0.16 -6.31 12.47
C GLY A 105 0.37 -6.00 10.99
N PRO A 106 1.62 -5.84 10.57
CA PRO A 106 1.97 -5.59 9.17
C PRO A 106 1.48 -6.72 8.25
N LEU A 107 0.90 -6.34 7.11
CA LEU A 107 0.47 -7.28 6.09
C LEU A 107 1.55 -7.35 5.00
N SER A 108 2.22 -8.48 4.89
CA SER A 108 3.16 -8.75 3.82
C SER A 108 2.98 -10.15 3.26
N ARG A 109 3.28 -10.28 1.97
CA ARG A 109 3.41 -11.58 1.27
C ARG A 109 4.85 -12.08 1.24
N PHE A 110 5.79 -11.32 1.79
CA PHE A 110 7.20 -11.66 1.80
C PHE A 110 7.53 -12.54 3.00
N VAL A 111 8.54 -13.37 2.82
CA VAL A 111 9.03 -14.29 3.85
C VAL A 111 10.54 -14.30 3.85
N ILE A 112 11.14 -14.45 5.03
CA ILE A 112 12.58 -14.60 5.19
C ILE A 112 13.02 -15.92 4.53
N LYS A 113 14.04 -15.85 3.68
CA LYS A 113 14.66 -16.99 2.99
C LYS A 113 16.17 -16.85 3.02
N PRO A 114 16.91 -17.95 2.81
CA PRO A 114 18.35 -17.85 2.59
C PRO A 114 18.66 -16.90 1.45
N SER A 115 19.63 -16.00 1.65
CA SER A 115 20.06 -15.02 0.67
C SER A 115 21.50 -15.28 0.26
N ASN A 116 21.79 -15.02 -1.01
CA ASN A 116 23.15 -14.92 -1.55
C ASN A 116 23.29 -13.51 -2.10
N LEU A 117 24.05 -12.66 -1.43
CA LEU A 117 24.21 -11.26 -1.83
C LEU A 117 24.65 -11.15 -3.30
N LYS A 118 23.76 -10.65 -4.15
CA LYS A 118 23.95 -10.49 -5.60
C LYS A 118 24.09 -9.04 -6.00
N TYR A 119 23.49 -8.15 -5.21
CA TYR A 119 23.43 -6.72 -5.51
C TYR A 119 23.89 -5.91 -4.30
N ASP A 120 24.68 -4.86 -4.57
CA ASP A 120 24.97 -3.87 -3.54
C ASP A 120 23.74 -3.00 -3.26
N ILE A 121 22.99 -2.67 -4.33
CA ILE A 121 21.81 -1.82 -4.24
C ILE A 121 20.65 -2.41 -5.05
N ILE A 122 19.46 -2.47 -4.45
CA ILE A 122 18.19 -2.61 -5.17
C ILE A 122 17.40 -1.31 -5.06
N ALA A 123 16.92 -0.80 -6.19
CA ALA A 123 16.08 0.39 -6.26
C ALA A 123 14.66 0.03 -6.74
N LEU A 124 13.64 0.33 -5.94
CA LEU A 124 12.24 0.01 -6.21
C LEU A 124 11.48 1.28 -6.58
N VAL A 125 11.07 1.38 -7.85
CA VAL A 125 10.28 2.50 -8.34
C VAL A 125 8.80 2.20 -8.20
N SER A 126 8.06 3.09 -7.53
CA SER A 126 6.62 2.99 -7.31
C SER A 126 5.94 4.36 -7.29
N GLY A 127 4.61 4.36 -7.29
CA GLY A 127 3.77 5.55 -7.17
C GLY A 127 3.22 6.07 -8.50
N PRO A 128 2.41 7.15 -8.45
CA PRO A 128 1.74 7.72 -9.63
C PRO A 128 2.70 8.51 -10.52
N GLU A 129 2.32 8.68 -11.77
CA GLU A 129 2.97 9.62 -12.67
C GLU A 129 2.59 11.08 -12.30
N PRO A 130 3.47 12.04 -12.52
CA PRO A 130 4.84 11.97 -13.09
C PRO A 130 5.92 11.64 -12.06
N GLN A 131 5.62 11.58 -10.76
CA GLN A 131 6.59 11.40 -9.68
C GLN A 131 7.37 10.08 -9.82
N ARG A 132 6.71 9.03 -10.30
CA ARG A 132 7.35 7.73 -10.56
C ARG A 132 8.47 7.87 -11.61
N SER A 133 8.19 8.48 -12.75
CA SER A 133 9.18 8.67 -13.84
C SER A 133 10.30 9.63 -13.43
N ILE A 134 10.01 10.66 -12.66
CA ILE A 134 11.03 11.57 -12.10
C ILE A 134 11.99 10.79 -11.20
N PHE A 135 11.46 9.97 -10.28
CA PHE A 135 12.26 9.17 -9.35
C PHE A 135 13.10 8.11 -10.11
N GLU A 136 12.51 7.43 -11.11
CA GLU A 136 13.20 6.48 -11.98
C GLU A 136 14.42 7.13 -12.64
N ASN A 137 14.25 8.31 -13.25
CA ASN A 137 15.33 9.02 -13.94
C ASN A 137 16.44 9.47 -12.97
N LEU A 138 16.09 9.93 -11.77
CA LEU A 138 17.08 10.28 -10.74
C LEU A 138 17.90 9.07 -10.31
N LEU A 139 17.26 7.91 -10.11
CA LEU A 139 17.95 6.66 -9.74
C LEU A 139 18.88 6.18 -10.85
N ILE A 140 18.44 6.21 -12.12
CA ILE A 140 19.29 5.83 -13.26
C ILE A 140 20.51 6.76 -13.32
N LYS A 141 20.32 8.08 -13.21
CA LYS A 141 21.43 9.04 -13.21
C LYS A 141 22.40 8.80 -12.06
N ALA A 142 21.90 8.46 -10.88
CA ALA A 142 22.72 8.24 -9.69
C ALA A 142 23.50 6.91 -9.72
N LEU A 143 22.96 5.86 -10.35
CA LEU A 143 23.49 4.50 -10.25
C LEU A 143 24.26 4.03 -11.48
N LYS A 144 24.00 4.57 -12.68
CA LYS A 144 24.55 4.06 -13.95
C LYS A 144 26.09 4.08 -14.04
N ASP A 145 26.73 5.05 -13.39
CA ASP A 145 28.17 5.26 -13.45
C ASP A 145 28.89 4.83 -12.16
N LYS A 146 28.21 4.09 -11.27
CA LYS A 146 28.80 3.56 -10.04
C LYS A 146 29.43 2.19 -10.27
N THR A 147 30.46 1.88 -9.49
CA THR A 147 31.08 0.54 -9.43
C THR A 147 30.17 -0.48 -8.76
N LEU A 148 29.22 -0.01 -7.94
CA LEU A 148 28.26 -0.83 -7.21
C LEU A 148 27.32 -1.58 -8.15
N LYS A 149 27.19 -2.88 -7.96
CA LYS A 149 26.28 -3.74 -8.71
C LYS A 149 24.83 -3.46 -8.30
N SER A 150 24.09 -2.80 -9.17
CA SER A 150 22.75 -2.27 -8.85
C SER A 150 21.66 -2.90 -9.68
N LEU A 151 20.48 -3.14 -9.05
CA LEU A 151 19.24 -3.58 -9.69
C LEU A 151 18.19 -2.49 -9.54
N LEU A 152 17.60 -2.03 -10.63
CA LEU A 152 16.47 -1.09 -10.63
C LEU A 152 15.22 -1.76 -11.16
N LEU A 153 14.16 -1.78 -10.37
CA LEU A 153 12.84 -2.29 -10.73
C LEU A 153 11.89 -1.14 -11.02
N GLN A 154 11.38 -1.07 -12.26
CA GLN A 154 10.56 0.04 -12.73
C GLN A 154 9.10 0.00 -12.23
N GLY A 155 8.62 -1.14 -11.68
CA GLY A 155 7.22 -1.29 -11.27
C GLY A 155 6.22 -1.27 -12.45
N LYS A 156 6.60 -1.81 -13.62
CA LYS A 156 5.78 -1.84 -14.85
C LYS A 156 5.39 -3.28 -15.23
N PRO A 157 4.35 -3.87 -14.62
CA PRO A 157 4.03 -5.30 -14.79
C PRO A 157 3.59 -5.68 -16.21
N GLY A 158 3.03 -4.74 -16.98
CA GLY A 158 2.57 -4.98 -18.36
C GLY A 158 3.68 -5.00 -19.43
N LYS A 159 4.93 -4.77 -19.06
CA LYS A 159 6.07 -4.73 -20.00
C LYS A 159 7.11 -5.76 -19.59
N LYS A 160 7.60 -6.54 -20.57
CA LYS A 160 8.80 -7.37 -20.36
C LYS A 160 9.99 -6.59 -20.92
N PHE A 161 10.81 -6.06 -20.03
CA PHE A 161 11.98 -5.27 -20.39
C PHE A 161 13.11 -5.55 -19.41
N SER A 162 14.30 -5.76 -19.95
CA SER A 162 15.54 -5.83 -19.19
C SER A 162 16.64 -5.14 -19.98
N LYS A 163 17.39 -4.27 -19.33
CA LYS A 163 18.54 -3.55 -19.92
C LYS A 163 19.65 -3.47 -18.89
N LYS A 164 20.88 -3.62 -19.34
CA LYS A 164 22.08 -3.41 -18.52
C LYS A 164 22.83 -2.18 -19.01
N ILE A 165 23.22 -1.31 -18.09
CA ILE A 165 24.06 -0.12 -18.34
C ILE A 165 25.19 -0.20 -17.29
N ASN A 166 26.40 -0.52 -17.73
CA ASN A 166 27.54 -0.79 -16.83
C ASN A 166 27.16 -1.80 -15.72
N ASN A 167 27.24 -1.42 -14.47
CA ASN A 167 26.87 -2.25 -13.32
C ASN A 167 25.39 -2.13 -12.89
N LEU A 168 24.58 -1.31 -13.59
CA LEU A 168 23.17 -1.16 -13.33
C LEU A 168 22.33 -2.06 -14.25
N THR A 169 21.59 -2.98 -13.68
CA THR A 169 20.55 -3.77 -14.36
C THR A 169 19.19 -3.13 -14.13
N ILE A 170 18.44 -2.85 -15.18
CA ILE A 170 17.09 -2.29 -15.16
C ILE A 170 16.11 -3.34 -15.60
N ILE A 171 15.11 -3.67 -14.80
CA ILE A 171 14.06 -4.63 -15.11
C ILE A 171 12.70 -3.97 -14.93
N SER A 172 11.78 -4.24 -15.84
CA SER A 172 10.43 -3.65 -15.77
C SER A 172 9.64 -4.09 -14.55
N HIS A 173 9.67 -5.39 -14.23
CA HIS A 173 8.90 -5.98 -13.12
C HIS A 173 9.44 -7.36 -12.74
N LEU A 174 9.33 -7.72 -11.46
CA LEU A 174 9.51 -9.07 -10.94
C LEU A 174 8.21 -9.54 -10.27
N LYS A 175 7.93 -10.84 -10.34
CA LYS A 175 6.83 -11.45 -9.59
C LYS A 175 7.14 -11.47 -8.09
N GLY A 176 6.13 -11.66 -7.25
CA GLY A 176 6.25 -11.61 -5.79
C GLY A 176 7.42 -12.44 -5.23
N PRO A 177 7.55 -13.75 -5.54
CA PRO A 177 8.66 -14.56 -5.05
C PRO A 177 10.03 -14.12 -5.55
N GLU A 178 10.13 -13.67 -6.80
CA GLU A 178 11.38 -13.18 -7.40
C GLU A 178 11.77 -11.82 -6.78
N LEU A 179 10.79 -10.94 -6.54
CA LEU A 179 11.00 -9.66 -5.87
C LEU A 179 11.46 -9.86 -4.44
N ASN A 180 10.83 -10.76 -3.69
CA ASN A 180 11.24 -11.14 -2.34
C ASN A 180 12.71 -11.57 -2.30
N GLN A 181 13.10 -12.47 -3.20
CA GLN A 181 14.49 -12.95 -3.25
C GLN A 181 15.46 -11.83 -3.67
N ALA A 182 15.09 -11.00 -4.64
CA ALA A 182 15.95 -9.88 -5.07
C ALA A 182 16.20 -8.86 -3.95
N ILE A 183 15.19 -8.62 -3.09
CA ILE A 183 15.34 -7.77 -1.91
C ILE A 183 16.28 -8.42 -0.90
N LEU A 184 16.09 -9.69 -0.57
CA LEU A 184 16.97 -10.42 0.34
C LEU A 184 18.41 -10.54 -0.17
N ASP A 185 18.60 -10.65 -1.48
CA ASP A 185 19.91 -10.72 -2.14
C ASP A 185 20.60 -9.35 -2.31
N SER A 186 20.12 -8.30 -1.62
CA SER A 186 20.62 -6.93 -1.75
C SER A 186 21.06 -6.34 -0.41
N ASN A 187 22.20 -5.62 -0.38
CA ASN A 187 22.69 -4.96 0.84
C ASN A 187 21.90 -3.69 1.19
N ILE A 188 21.53 -2.91 0.18
CA ILE A 188 20.89 -1.60 0.37
C ILE A 188 19.63 -1.55 -0.50
N ILE A 189 18.53 -1.05 0.09
CA ILE A 189 17.26 -0.87 -0.60
C ILE A 189 16.97 0.62 -0.72
N ILE A 190 16.72 1.10 -1.94
CA ILE A 190 16.29 2.47 -2.21
C ILE A 190 14.87 2.43 -2.74
N CYS A 191 13.93 3.01 -2.03
CA CYS A 191 12.52 3.03 -2.42
C CYS A 191 11.83 4.31 -1.94
N ARG A 192 10.59 4.53 -2.40
CA ARG A 192 9.72 5.51 -1.77
C ARG A 192 9.10 4.90 -0.52
N SER A 193 8.83 5.74 0.49
CA SER A 193 8.21 5.35 1.76
C SER A 193 6.71 5.03 1.61
N GLY A 194 6.35 4.17 0.64
CA GLY A 194 4.98 3.64 0.53
C GLY A 194 4.71 2.66 1.66
N TYR A 195 3.54 2.76 2.30
CA TYR A 195 3.22 1.95 3.48
C TYR A 195 3.32 0.43 3.23
N SER A 196 2.84 -0.05 2.09
CA SER A 196 2.98 -1.47 1.70
C SER A 196 4.45 -1.90 1.61
N THR A 197 5.32 -1.03 1.07
CA THR A 197 6.75 -1.33 1.00
C THR A 197 7.38 -1.38 2.40
N ILE A 198 6.98 -0.47 3.30
CA ILE A 198 7.46 -0.48 4.69
C ILE A 198 7.04 -1.78 5.38
N MET A 199 5.78 -2.20 5.24
CA MET A 199 5.29 -3.47 5.78
C MET A 199 6.06 -4.68 5.23
N ASP A 200 6.35 -4.67 3.92
CA ASP A 200 7.14 -5.73 3.28
C ASP A 200 8.57 -5.80 3.86
N LEU A 201 9.22 -4.64 4.03
CA LEU A 201 10.60 -4.56 4.51
C LEU A 201 10.76 -4.93 5.99
N ILE A 202 9.80 -4.61 6.85
CA ILE A 202 9.87 -4.96 8.26
C ILE A 202 9.62 -6.44 8.52
N THR A 203 9.05 -7.14 7.54
CA THR A 203 8.80 -8.58 7.61
C THR A 203 10.04 -9.40 7.21
N LEU A 204 11.02 -8.77 6.54
CA LEU A 204 12.27 -9.39 6.07
C LEU A 204 13.43 -9.08 6.97
#